data_11369b45ca197b565ae9878a345b010d
#
_entry.id   11369b45ca197b565ae9878a345b010d
#
_cell.length_a   1.000
_cell.length_b   1.000
_cell.length_c   1.000
_cell.angle_alpha   90.00
_cell.angle_beta   90.00
_cell.angle_gamma   90.00
#
_symmetry.space_group_name_H-M   'P 1'
#
loop_
_entity.id
_entity.type
_entity.pdbx_description
1 polymer ?
#
loop_
_entity_poly.entity_id
_entity_poly.type
_entity_poly.pdbx_seq_one_letter_code
_entity_poly.pdbx_strand_id
1 'polypeptide(L)'
;MLLKQLLKNLDYTLVQGCLNTEVTDIYYDSRKVTPGGLFVCIVGTQRDSHDYAADVAAKGAAVLAIQHDLPAEVLAALPDVTVVKFESTRYAMALLSTAYFGRPALEMTMVGVTGTKGKTTTTHMIKAVLEAAGHKVGMVGTNGVYYPGHHYDLNNTTPESYELQKILRQLADAGCDACVMEVSSQGVMMDRVAGIHYKVGVFTNLYPDHIGPGEHSSFEEYRSWKGKLFQRCDVGVVNADDPNTEALLEGHTCKLVTYGIHAPKVDYRASEQYRLLRNKEMLGVEFTLTEPDGHTLDVQVGMPGLFSIYNALATIGVGKVLGLADAPIHEGLKKALVKGR
;
A
#
# COMPACT_ATOMS: atom_id res chain seq x y z
N MET A 1 -19.97 -16.26 -4.09
CA MET A 1 -19.96 -15.36 -5.28
C MET A 1 -19.69 -16.20 -6.52
N LEU A 2 -20.27 -15.88 -7.70
CA LEU A 2 -19.98 -16.65 -8.91
C LEU A 2 -18.59 -16.30 -9.48
N LEU A 3 -17.85 -17.30 -9.96
CA LEU A 3 -16.52 -17.13 -10.54
C LEU A 3 -16.48 -16.07 -11.65
N LYS A 4 -17.49 -16.04 -12.54
CA LYS A 4 -17.57 -15.02 -13.60
C LYS A 4 -17.61 -13.58 -13.09
N GLN A 5 -18.12 -13.35 -11.85
CA GLN A 5 -18.16 -12.02 -11.24
C GLN A 5 -16.76 -11.62 -10.74
N LEU A 6 -15.99 -12.57 -10.22
CA LEU A 6 -14.61 -12.36 -9.79
C LEU A 6 -13.68 -12.08 -10.98
N LEU A 7 -13.94 -12.71 -12.12
CA LEU A 7 -13.12 -12.62 -13.34
C LEU A 7 -13.40 -11.39 -14.21
N LYS A 8 -14.37 -10.55 -13.89
CA LYS A 8 -14.92 -9.51 -14.78
C LYS A 8 -13.87 -8.57 -15.41
N ASN A 9 -12.75 -8.33 -14.74
CA ASN A 9 -11.70 -7.39 -15.21
C ASN A 9 -10.32 -8.07 -15.26
N LEU A 10 -10.30 -9.37 -15.53
CA LEU A 10 -9.09 -10.19 -15.63
C LEU A 10 -9.04 -10.85 -17.01
N ASP A 11 -7.86 -10.87 -17.59
CA ASP A 11 -7.54 -11.73 -18.73
C ASP A 11 -7.26 -13.13 -18.22
N TYR A 12 -7.95 -14.12 -18.76
CA TYR A 12 -7.84 -15.52 -18.34
C TYR A 12 -8.14 -16.49 -19.49
N THR A 13 -7.72 -17.73 -19.31
CA THR A 13 -8.14 -18.87 -20.13
C THR A 13 -8.89 -19.86 -19.27
N LEU A 14 -10.13 -20.22 -19.65
CA LEU A 14 -10.84 -21.34 -19.03
C LEU A 14 -10.25 -22.65 -19.55
N VAL A 15 -9.58 -23.42 -18.71
CA VAL A 15 -8.97 -24.70 -19.06
C VAL A 15 -9.99 -25.82 -19.00
N GLN A 16 -10.79 -25.87 -17.93
CA GLN A 16 -11.92 -26.80 -17.78
C GLN A 16 -12.96 -26.25 -16.80
N GLY A 17 -14.15 -26.85 -16.77
CA GLY A 17 -15.22 -26.54 -15.82
C GLY A 17 -16.15 -25.42 -16.27
N CYS A 18 -16.69 -24.64 -15.33
CA CYS A 18 -17.78 -23.70 -15.56
C CYS A 18 -17.56 -22.36 -14.86
N LEU A 19 -17.78 -21.24 -15.57
CA LEU A 19 -17.70 -19.89 -15.01
C LEU A 19 -18.85 -19.54 -14.05
N ASN A 20 -19.90 -20.36 -13.99
CA ASN A 20 -20.97 -20.23 -13.01
C ASN A 20 -20.68 -20.96 -11.68
N THR A 21 -19.49 -21.54 -11.54
CA THR A 21 -19.03 -22.14 -10.26
C THR A 21 -19.13 -21.12 -9.14
N GLU A 22 -19.73 -21.50 -8.02
CA GLU A 22 -19.79 -20.69 -6.83
C GLU A 22 -18.47 -20.76 -6.07
N VAL A 23 -17.95 -19.61 -5.64
CA VAL A 23 -16.74 -19.45 -4.85
C VAL A 23 -17.12 -18.95 -3.46
N THR A 24 -16.77 -19.72 -2.44
CA THR A 24 -17.04 -19.41 -1.04
C THR A 24 -16.00 -18.50 -0.41
N ASP A 25 -14.72 -18.70 -0.77
CA ASP A 25 -13.59 -17.87 -0.33
C ASP A 25 -12.38 -18.09 -1.26
N ILE A 26 -11.31 -17.28 -1.09
CA ILE A 26 -10.06 -17.35 -1.85
C ILE A 26 -8.93 -17.82 -0.93
N TYR A 27 -8.16 -18.80 -1.38
CA TYR A 27 -7.04 -19.39 -0.65
C TYR A 27 -5.76 -19.41 -1.47
N TYR A 28 -4.63 -19.20 -0.83
CA TYR A 28 -3.28 -19.41 -1.36
C TYR A 28 -2.39 -20.24 -0.40
N ASP A 29 -2.94 -20.63 0.74
CA ASP A 29 -2.36 -21.59 1.68
C ASP A 29 -3.18 -22.90 1.61
N SER A 30 -2.57 -23.95 1.07
CA SER A 30 -3.23 -25.25 0.87
C SER A 30 -3.76 -25.90 2.15
N ARG A 31 -3.26 -25.48 3.32
CA ARG A 31 -3.71 -25.99 4.64
C ARG A 31 -5.06 -25.41 5.06
N LYS A 32 -5.43 -24.24 4.52
CA LYS A 32 -6.62 -23.47 4.92
C LYS A 32 -7.83 -23.69 4.00
N VAL A 33 -7.66 -24.43 2.92
CA VAL A 33 -8.72 -24.65 1.92
C VAL A 33 -9.92 -25.34 2.55
N THR A 34 -11.11 -24.81 2.26
CA THR A 34 -12.41 -25.38 2.64
C THR A 34 -13.28 -25.63 1.41
N PRO A 35 -14.35 -26.44 1.52
CA PRO A 35 -15.23 -26.73 0.40
C PRO A 35 -15.81 -25.49 -0.29
N GLY A 36 -15.82 -25.49 -1.62
CA GLY A 36 -16.27 -24.38 -2.45
C GLY A 36 -15.22 -23.29 -2.65
N GLY A 37 -14.03 -23.40 -2.08
CA GLY A 37 -12.97 -22.40 -2.18
C GLY A 37 -12.35 -22.31 -3.57
N LEU A 38 -11.82 -21.11 -3.90
CA LEU A 38 -10.92 -20.88 -5.01
C LEU A 38 -9.48 -20.92 -4.47
N PHE A 39 -8.67 -21.84 -4.97
CA PHE A 39 -7.25 -21.94 -4.60
C PHE A 39 -6.38 -21.30 -5.68
N VAL A 40 -5.52 -20.35 -5.27
CA VAL A 40 -4.55 -19.70 -6.15
C VAL A 40 -3.21 -20.42 -6.07
N CYS A 41 -2.80 -21.06 -7.15
CA CYS A 41 -1.52 -21.73 -7.29
C CYS A 41 -0.42 -20.69 -7.52
N ILE A 42 0.31 -20.32 -6.47
CA ILE A 42 1.39 -19.34 -6.54
C ILE A 42 2.71 -20.04 -6.82
N VAL A 43 3.45 -19.53 -7.82
CA VAL A 43 4.85 -19.91 -8.05
C VAL A 43 5.71 -19.16 -7.03
N GLY A 44 6.19 -19.87 -6.02
CA GLY A 44 7.06 -19.34 -4.98
C GLY A 44 8.55 -19.55 -5.30
N THR A 45 9.43 -18.94 -4.52
CA THR A 45 10.89 -19.08 -4.69
C THR A 45 11.43 -20.45 -4.29
N GLN A 46 10.75 -21.16 -3.40
CA GLN A 46 11.17 -22.47 -2.88
C GLN A 46 10.19 -23.59 -3.20
N ARG A 47 8.93 -23.27 -3.47
CA ARG A 47 7.86 -24.24 -3.73
C ARG A 47 6.90 -23.68 -4.77
N ASP A 48 6.38 -24.56 -5.59
CA ASP A 48 5.32 -24.28 -6.53
C ASP A 48 3.99 -24.83 -6.00
N SER A 49 3.01 -23.97 -5.80
CA SER A 49 1.72 -24.39 -5.24
C SER A 49 0.86 -25.18 -6.23
N HIS A 50 1.26 -25.28 -7.51
CA HIS A 50 0.60 -26.17 -8.47
C HIS A 50 0.74 -27.65 -8.08
N ASP A 51 1.81 -28.01 -7.36
CA ASP A 51 2.02 -29.37 -6.84
C ASP A 51 0.91 -29.81 -5.87
N TYR A 52 0.19 -28.85 -5.27
CA TYR A 52 -0.91 -29.14 -4.32
C TYR A 52 -2.29 -29.21 -4.99
N ALA A 53 -2.39 -29.11 -6.33
CA ALA A 53 -3.68 -29.04 -7.01
C ALA A 53 -4.62 -30.22 -6.67
N ALA A 54 -4.11 -31.46 -6.66
CA ALA A 54 -4.89 -32.64 -6.28
C ALA A 54 -5.30 -32.62 -4.80
N ASP A 55 -4.38 -32.22 -3.90
CA ASP A 55 -4.63 -32.18 -2.44
C ASP A 55 -5.72 -31.15 -2.08
N VAL A 56 -5.68 -29.96 -2.68
CA VAL A 56 -6.67 -28.92 -2.40
C VAL A 56 -8.02 -29.24 -3.01
N ALA A 57 -8.04 -29.91 -4.18
CA ALA A 57 -9.27 -30.43 -4.76
C ALA A 57 -9.92 -31.50 -3.86
N ALA A 58 -9.10 -32.40 -3.28
CA ALA A 58 -9.59 -33.39 -2.31
C ALA A 58 -10.15 -32.76 -1.04
N LYS A 59 -9.72 -31.54 -0.68
CA LYS A 59 -10.30 -30.73 0.41
C LYS A 59 -11.56 -29.96 0.00
N GLY A 60 -11.98 -30.08 -1.27
CA GLY A 60 -13.20 -29.47 -1.79
C GLY A 60 -13.01 -28.13 -2.47
N ALA A 61 -11.78 -27.75 -2.90
CA ALA A 61 -11.61 -26.60 -3.76
C ALA A 61 -12.46 -26.74 -5.03
N ALA A 62 -13.33 -25.77 -5.28
CA ALA A 62 -14.19 -25.77 -6.45
C ALA A 62 -13.52 -25.15 -7.68
N VAL A 63 -12.50 -24.30 -7.46
CA VAL A 63 -11.78 -23.59 -8.50
C VAL A 63 -10.27 -23.62 -8.22
N LEU A 64 -9.47 -23.87 -9.28
CA LEU A 64 -8.01 -23.68 -9.27
C LEU A 64 -7.67 -22.50 -10.20
N ALA A 65 -6.95 -21.51 -9.68
CA ALA A 65 -6.30 -20.47 -10.45
C ALA A 65 -4.84 -20.85 -10.66
N ILE A 66 -4.44 -21.10 -11.90
CA ILE A 66 -3.12 -21.62 -12.28
C ILE A 66 -2.34 -20.62 -13.14
N GLN A 67 -1.02 -20.68 -13.14
CA GLN A 67 -0.13 -19.88 -13.96
C GLN A 67 0.47 -20.66 -15.14
N HIS A 68 0.77 -21.92 -14.92
CA HIS A 68 1.21 -22.87 -15.94
C HIS A 68 0.31 -24.12 -15.94
N ASP A 69 0.39 -24.92 -17.04
CA ASP A 69 -0.47 -26.07 -17.20
C ASP A 69 -0.19 -27.13 -16.14
N LEU A 70 -1.26 -27.73 -15.66
CA LEU A 70 -1.19 -28.94 -14.83
C LEU A 70 -0.96 -30.18 -15.71
N PRO A 71 -0.32 -31.24 -15.18
CA PRO A 71 -0.23 -32.51 -15.88
C PRO A 71 -1.60 -33.02 -16.32
N ALA A 72 -1.68 -33.62 -17.51
CA ALA A 72 -2.95 -34.07 -18.08
C ALA A 72 -3.67 -35.09 -17.19
N GLU A 73 -2.91 -35.98 -16.52
CA GLU A 73 -3.41 -36.94 -15.53
C GLU A 73 -4.02 -36.27 -14.31
N VAL A 74 -3.47 -35.12 -13.86
CA VAL A 74 -4.02 -34.35 -12.74
C VAL A 74 -5.34 -33.71 -13.16
N LEU A 75 -5.39 -33.06 -14.33
CA LEU A 75 -6.63 -32.48 -14.85
C LEU A 75 -7.74 -33.54 -15.05
N ALA A 76 -7.38 -34.68 -15.60
CA ALA A 76 -8.33 -35.78 -15.80
C ALA A 76 -8.87 -36.39 -14.49
N ALA A 77 -8.11 -36.30 -13.41
CA ALA A 77 -8.53 -36.73 -12.07
C ALA A 77 -9.44 -35.71 -11.36
N LEU A 78 -9.63 -34.49 -11.91
CA LEU A 78 -10.37 -33.39 -11.29
C LEU A 78 -11.53 -32.91 -12.18
N PRO A 79 -12.43 -33.79 -12.67
CA PRO A 79 -13.45 -33.44 -13.67
C PRO A 79 -14.45 -32.37 -13.18
N ASP A 80 -14.68 -32.29 -11.87
CA ASP A 80 -15.66 -31.40 -11.25
C ASP A 80 -15.03 -30.06 -10.80
N VAL A 81 -13.72 -29.91 -10.92
CA VAL A 81 -13.00 -28.69 -10.54
C VAL A 81 -12.88 -27.74 -11.73
N THR A 82 -13.28 -26.49 -11.56
CA THR A 82 -13.06 -25.46 -12.56
C THR A 82 -11.60 -24.98 -12.50
N VAL A 83 -10.93 -24.97 -13.65
CA VAL A 83 -9.53 -24.56 -13.76
C VAL A 83 -9.42 -23.35 -14.67
N VAL A 84 -8.86 -22.25 -14.14
CA VAL A 84 -8.68 -20.99 -14.86
C VAL A 84 -7.20 -20.62 -14.85
N LYS A 85 -6.64 -20.32 -16.03
CA LYS A 85 -5.23 -19.98 -16.21
C LYS A 85 -5.04 -18.48 -16.40
N PHE A 86 -4.01 -17.95 -15.73
CA PHE A 86 -3.59 -16.55 -15.78
C PHE A 86 -2.11 -16.44 -16.18
N GLU A 87 -1.69 -15.29 -16.68
CA GLU A 87 -0.29 -14.98 -16.92
C GLU A 87 0.49 -14.86 -15.60
N SER A 88 -0.12 -14.22 -14.57
CA SER A 88 0.41 -14.11 -13.22
C SER A 88 -0.70 -14.42 -12.20
N THR A 89 -0.52 -15.48 -11.43
CA THR A 89 -1.47 -15.84 -10.36
C THR A 89 -1.39 -14.89 -9.16
N ARG A 90 -0.25 -14.23 -8.93
CA ARG A 90 -0.15 -13.18 -7.91
C ARG A 90 -0.97 -11.95 -8.27
N TYR A 91 -0.86 -11.49 -9.51
CA TYR A 91 -1.67 -10.39 -10.02
C TYR A 91 -3.16 -10.75 -10.04
N ALA A 92 -3.48 -11.97 -10.50
CA ALA A 92 -4.85 -12.48 -10.49
C ALA A 92 -5.42 -12.53 -9.05
N MET A 93 -4.65 -13.02 -8.06
CA MET A 93 -5.07 -13.05 -6.65
C MET A 93 -5.44 -11.66 -6.12
N ALA A 94 -4.67 -10.65 -6.49
CA ALA A 94 -4.96 -9.27 -6.06
C ALA A 94 -6.30 -8.76 -6.61
N LEU A 95 -6.56 -8.98 -7.90
CA LEU A 95 -7.81 -8.52 -8.53
C LEU A 95 -9.02 -9.38 -8.14
N LEU A 96 -8.83 -10.70 -8.00
CA LEU A 96 -9.87 -11.60 -7.47
C LEU A 96 -10.27 -11.22 -6.05
N SER A 97 -9.28 -10.94 -5.18
CA SER A 97 -9.53 -10.49 -3.81
C SER A 97 -10.19 -9.12 -3.77
N THR A 98 -9.75 -8.18 -4.62
CA THR A 98 -10.39 -6.86 -4.77
C THR A 98 -11.87 -7.01 -5.13
N ALA A 99 -12.21 -7.89 -6.07
CA ALA A 99 -13.59 -8.15 -6.46
C ALA A 99 -14.37 -8.87 -5.34
N TYR A 100 -13.76 -9.87 -4.71
CA TYR A 100 -14.38 -10.67 -3.65
C TYR A 100 -14.80 -9.82 -2.45
N PHE A 101 -13.94 -8.90 -2.01
CA PHE A 101 -14.23 -7.97 -0.92
C PHE A 101 -14.98 -6.70 -1.33
N GLY A 102 -15.50 -6.63 -2.55
CA GLY A 102 -16.37 -5.53 -3.01
C GLY A 102 -15.63 -4.22 -3.29
N ARG A 103 -14.32 -4.26 -3.61
CA ARG A 103 -13.50 -3.08 -3.99
C ARG A 103 -13.42 -2.01 -2.91
N PRO A 104 -13.07 -2.35 -1.65
CA PRO A 104 -13.17 -1.44 -0.51
C PRO A 104 -12.30 -0.17 -0.65
N ALA A 105 -11.20 -0.23 -1.40
CA ALA A 105 -10.36 0.94 -1.67
C ALA A 105 -11.08 2.08 -2.41
N LEU A 106 -12.19 1.80 -3.11
CA LEU A 106 -13.00 2.82 -3.78
C LEU A 106 -13.94 3.57 -2.81
N GLU A 107 -14.13 3.06 -1.61
CA GLU A 107 -14.99 3.65 -0.57
C GLU A 107 -14.22 4.61 0.34
N MET A 108 -12.89 4.69 0.19
CA MET A 108 -12.00 5.47 1.05
C MET A 108 -11.01 6.31 0.23
N THR A 109 -10.56 7.43 0.80
CA THR A 109 -9.41 8.17 0.28
C THR A 109 -8.14 7.39 0.59
N MET A 110 -7.52 6.78 -0.42
CA MET A 110 -6.31 5.98 -0.27
C MET A 110 -5.06 6.85 -0.37
N VAL A 111 -4.18 6.80 0.64
CA VAL A 111 -2.86 7.45 0.65
C VAL A 111 -1.78 6.38 0.80
N GLY A 112 -0.89 6.27 -0.17
CA GLY A 112 0.22 5.32 -0.17
C GLY A 112 1.55 6.02 0.10
N VAL A 113 2.35 5.52 1.05
CA VAL A 113 3.65 6.08 1.41
C VAL A 113 4.77 5.10 1.08
N THR A 114 5.71 5.50 0.23
CA THR A 114 6.89 4.72 -0.11
C THR A 114 8.19 5.47 0.20
N GLY A 115 9.29 4.75 0.26
CA GLY A 115 10.64 5.24 0.55
C GLY A 115 11.45 4.21 1.33
N THR A 116 12.72 4.48 1.58
CA THR A 116 13.55 3.60 2.41
C THR A 116 13.25 3.82 3.89
N LYS A 117 13.33 5.05 4.38
CA LYS A 117 13.07 5.42 5.77
C LYS A 117 11.91 6.43 5.86
N GLY A 118 11.31 6.57 7.04
CA GLY A 118 10.28 7.57 7.29
C GLY A 118 8.85 7.16 6.94
N LYS A 119 8.61 6.05 6.24
CA LYS A 119 7.24 5.58 5.89
C LYS A 119 6.32 5.54 7.10
N THR A 120 6.69 4.80 8.13
CA THR A 120 5.90 4.64 9.36
C THR A 120 5.63 5.98 10.04
N THR A 121 6.65 6.83 10.18
CA THR A 121 6.48 8.16 10.78
C THR A 121 5.53 9.02 9.96
N THR A 122 5.71 9.04 8.64
CA THR A 122 4.86 9.83 7.73
C THR A 122 3.42 9.32 7.73
N THR A 123 3.18 8.01 7.75
CA THR A 123 1.81 7.46 7.83
C THR A 123 1.12 7.86 9.13
N HIS A 124 1.83 7.83 10.27
CA HIS A 124 1.31 8.30 11.55
C HIS A 124 1.01 9.81 11.55
N MET A 125 1.89 10.64 10.96
CA MET A 125 1.65 12.08 10.83
C MET A 125 0.43 12.38 9.95
N ILE A 126 0.32 11.73 8.77
CA ILE A 126 -0.82 11.90 7.87
C ILE A 126 -2.12 11.46 8.57
N LYS A 127 -2.10 10.32 9.26
CA LYS A 127 -3.25 9.85 10.05
C LYS A 127 -3.67 10.90 11.08
N ALA A 128 -2.73 11.44 11.87
CA ALA A 128 -3.02 12.44 12.89
C ALA A 128 -3.61 13.73 12.29
N VAL A 129 -3.12 14.17 11.14
CA VAL A 129 -3.62 15.35 10.42
C VAL A 129 -5.03 15.12 9.89
N LEU A 130 -5.30 13.97 9.28
CA LEU A 130 -6.64 13.61 8.78
C LEU A 130 -7.64 13.48 9.93
N GLU A 131 -7.24 12.87 11.06
CA GLU A 131 -8.09 12.77 12.25
C GLU A 131 -8.37 14.16 12.88
N ALA A 132 -7.38 15.07 12.91
CA ALA A 132 -7.58 16.45 13.33
C ALA A 132 -8.56 17.21 12.42
N ALA A 133 -8.63 16.83 11.15
CA ALA A 133 -9.60 17.36 10.19
C ALA A 133 -10.99 16.69 10.29
N GLY A 134 -11.19 15.74 11.20
CA GLY A 134 -12.46 15.07 11.45
C GLY A 134 -12.69 13.78 10.66
N HIS A 135 -11.69 13.27 9.92
CA HIS A 135 -11.78 12.01 9.21
C HIS A 135 -11.68 10.80 10.14
N LYS A 136 -12.34 9.71 9.75
CA LYS A 136 -12.14 8.39 10.35
C LYS A 136 -11.07 7.64 9.56
N VAL A 137 -9.89 7.49 10.12
CA VAL A 137 -8.71 7.03 9.38
C VAL A 137 -8.34 5.61 9.74
N GLY A 138 -8.23 4.75 8.73
CA GLY A 138 -7.52 3.48 8.81
C GLY A 138 -6.04 3.66 8.50
N MET A 139 -5.17 2.86 9.13
CA MET A 139 -3.73 2.83 8.82
C MET A 139 -3.24 1.40 8.73
N VAL A 140 -2.40 1.12 7.72
CA VAL A 140 -1.80 -0.20 7.48
C VAL A 140 -0.29 -0.03 7.28
N GLY A 141 0.52 -0.70 8.05
CA GLY A 141 1.98 -0.59 7.91
C GLY A 141 2.77 -1.48 8.87
N THR A 142 4.03 -1.15 9.05
CA THR A 142 4.98 -1.91 9.88
C THR A 142 4.50 -2.08 11.33
N ASN A 143 3.81 -1.08 11.88
CA ASN A 143 3.27 -1.14 13.24
C ASN A 143 1.87 -1.78 13.31
N GLY A 144 1.43 -2.47 12.26
CA GLY A 144 0.15 -3.16 12.21
C GLY A 144 -0.97 -2.37 11.53
N VAL A 145 -2.20 -2.75 11.86
CA VAL A 145 -3.44 -2.12 11.40
C VAL A 145 -4.04 -1.32 12.54
N TYR A 146 -4.41 -0.07 12.24
CA TYR A 146 -5.11 0.82 13.17
C TYR A 146 -6.39 1.34 12.53
N TYR A 147 -7.47 1.34 13.27
CA TYR A 147 -8.72 2.03 12.94
C TYR A 147 -9.50 2.30 14.23
N PRO A 148 -10.52 3.12 14.24
CA PRO A 148 -11.16 3.57 15.46
C PRO A 148 -11.49 2.44 16.46
N GLY A 149 -10.83 2.46 17.62
CA GLY A 149 -10.98 1.47 18.70
C GLY A 149 -10.25 0.14 18.51
N HIS A 150 -9.51 -0.06 17.42
CA HIS A 150 -8.85 -1.33 17.09
C HIS A 150 -7.40 -1.15 16.69
N HIS A 151 -6.57 -2.10 17.12
CA HIS A 151 -5.18 -2.26 16.68
C HIS A 151 -4.80 -3.74 16.74
N TYR A 152 -4.08 -4.21 15.71
CA TYR A 152 -3.45 -5.53 15.71
C TYR A 152 -2.21 -5.54 14.80
N ASP A 153 -1.27 -6.44 15.13
CA ASP A 153 0.01 -6.54 14.43
C ASP A 153 -0.11 -7.23 13.09
N LEU A 154 0.83 -6.92 12.19
CA LEU A 154 1.01 -7.58 10.91
C LEU A 154 2.38 -8.24 10.82
N ASN A 155 2.47 -9.33 10.06
CA ASN A 155 3.75 -9.99 9.78
C ASN A 155 4.59 -9.24 8.72
N ASN A 156 3.94 -8.48 7.85
CA ASN A 156 4.58 -7.73 6.76
C ASN A 156 4.09 -6.28 6.75
N THR A 157 4.99 -5.34 6.44
CA THR A 157 4.67 -3.92 6.26
C THR A 157 3.53 -3.70 5.25
N THR A 158 3.56 -4.46 4.15
CA THR A 158 2.49 -4.51 3.14
C THR A 158 2.02 -5.96 3.07
N PRO A 159 0.81 -6.29 3.57
CA PRO A 159 0.28 -7.66 3.58
C PRO A 159 0.12 -8.26 2.18
N GLU A 160 -0.02 -9.59 2.09
CA GLU A 160 -0.42 -10.26 0.85
C GLU A 160 -1.78 -9.71 0.38
N SER A 161 -2.04 -9.77 -0.92
CA SER A 161 -3.16 -9.06 -1.53
C SER A 161 -4.53 -9.47 -0.97
N TYR A 162 -4.72 -10.75 -0.65
CA TYR A 162 -5.95 -11.24 -0.02
C TYR A 162 -6.17 -10.60 1.36
N GLU A 163 -5.16 -10.67 2.23
CA GLU A 163 -5.21 -10.06 3.57
C GLU A 163 -5.40 -8.55 3.48
N LEU A 164 -4.70 -7.89 2.55
CA LEU A 164 -4.83 -6.45 2.37
C LEU A 164 -6.26 -6.04 2.00
N GLN A 165 -6.88 -6.73 1.03
CA GLN A 165 -8.26 -6.44 0.63
C GLN A 165 -9.26 -6.73 1.75
N LYS A 166 -9.03 -7.80 2.53
CA LYS A 166 -9.81 -8.11 3.73
C LYS A 166 -9.69 -7.01 4.79
N ILE A 167 -8.47 -6.51 5.04
CA ILE A 167 -8.22 -5.38 5.94
C ILE A 167 -8.96 -4.13 5.44
N LEU A 168 -8.82 -3.78 4.16
CA LEU A 168 -9.50 -2.61 3.60
C LEU A 168 -11.02 -2.73 3.72
N ARG A 169 -11.60 -3.93 3.56
CA ARG A 169 -13.03 -4.16 3.81
C ARG A 169 -13.39 -3.92 5.28
N GLN A 170 -12.58 -4.40 6.24
CA GLN A 170 -12.78 -4.13 7.66
C GLN A 170 -12.74 -2.63 7.98
N LEU A 171 -11.82 -1.88 7.38
CA LEU A 171 -11.72 -0.43 7.56
C LEU A 171 -12.97 0.27 7.02
N ALA A 172 -13.41 -0.07 5.82
CA ALA A 172 -14.62 0.51 5.22
C ALA A 172 -15.88 0.18 6.03
N ASP A 173 -16.03 -1.08 6.49
CA ASP A 173 -17.15 -1.51 7.34
C ASP A 173 -17.14 -0.81 8.72
N ALA A 174 -15.96 -0.45 9.23
CA ALA A 174 -15.82 0.37 10.45
C ALA A 174 -16.14 1.86 10.21
N GLY A 175 -16.44 2.24 8.98
CA GLY A 175 -16.80 3.60 8.58
C GLY A 175 -15.59 4.52 8.42
N CYS A 176 -14.39 3.97 8.15
CA CYS A 176 -13.24 4.78 7.74
C CYS A 176 -13.52 5.40 6.35
N ASP A 177 -13.26 6.68 6.21
CA ASP A 177 -13.37 7.43 4.96
C ASP A 177 -11.99 7.71 4.32
N ALA A 178 -10.91 7.40 5.04
CA ALA A 178 -9.53 7.44 4.54
C ALA A 178 -8.73 6.24 5.04
N CYS A 179 -7.76 5.81 4.23
CA CYS A 179 -6.77 4.81 4.60
C CYS A 179 -5.38 5.30 4.21
N VAL A 180 -4.46 5.34 5.19
CA VAL A 180 -3.04 5.66 4.97
C VAL A 180 -2.23 4.38 5.11
N MET A 181 -1.47 4.01 4.08
CA MET A 181 -0.72 2.77 4.13
C MET A 181 0.74 2.88 3.67
N GLU A 182 1.59 2.08 4.28
CA GLU A 182 2.96 1.89 3.81
C GLU A 182 2.95 0.99 2.57
N VAL A 183 3.61 1.45 1.50
CA VAL A 183 3.77 0.71 0.24
C VAL A 183 5.25 0.35 0.08
N SER A 184 5.60 -0.89 0.42
CA SER A 184 6.96 -1.41 0.27
C SER A 184 7.25 -1.78 -1.19
N SER A 185 8.52 -1.71 -1.60
CA SER A 185 8.95 -2.14 -2.94
C SER A 185 8.63 -3.62 -3.20
N GLN A 186 8.84 -4.48 -2.21
CA GLN A 186 8.46 -5.88 -2.26
C GLN A 186 6.94 -6.07 -2.40
N GLY A 187 6.14 -5.25 -1.70
CA GLY A 187 4.68 -5.27 -1.83
C GLY A 187 4.21 -4.93 -3.23
N VAL A 188 4.90 -4.02 -3.92
CA VAL A 188 4.63 -3.71 -5.33
C VAL A 188 5.11 -4.82 -6.25
N MET A 189 6.34 -5.32 -6.07
CA MET A 189 6.95 -6.39 -6.87
C MET A 189 6.13 -7.69 -6.80
N MET A 190 5.54 -8.00 -5.65
CA MET A 190 4.72 -9.19 -5.43
C MET A 190 3.22 -8.96 -5.72
N ASP A 191 2.87 -7.90 -6.43
CA ASP A 191 1.49 -7.52 -6.77
C ASP A 191 0.53 -7.37 -5.56
N ARG A 192 1.06 -7.20 -4.34
CA ARG A 192 0.22 -7.12 -3.13
C ARG A 192 -0.74 -5.93 -3.13
N VAL A 193 -0.37 -4.85 -3.82
CA VAL A 193 -1.16 -3.62 -3.95
C VAL A 193 -1.82 -3.47 -5.32
N ALA A 194 -1.77 -4.49 -6.18
CA ALA A 194 -2.48 -4.46 -7.44
C ALA A 194 -4.00 -4.34 -7.20
N GLY A 195 -4.68 -3.60 -8.07
CA GLY A 195 -6.11 -3.29 -7.90
C GLY A 195 -6.41 -2.13 -6.95
N ILE A 196 -5.40 -1.51 -6.33
CA ILE A 196 -5.55 -0.29 -5.51
C ILE A 196 -5.07 0.91 -6.33
N HIS A 197 -5.92 1.93 -6.42
CA HIS A 197 -5.56 3.26 -6.91
C HIS A 197 -5.50 4.22 -5.73
N TYR A 198 -4.45 5.05 -5.69
CA TYR A 198 -4.24 5.99 -4.58
C TYR A 198 -4.66 7.40 -4.98
N LYS A 199 -5.31 8.11 -4.07
CA LYS A 199 -5.54 9.55 -4.23
C LYS A 199 -4.22 10.30 -4.18
N VAL A 200 -3.34 9.90 -3.24
CA VAL A 200 -2.02 10.50 -3.07
C VAL A 200 -0.98 9.40 -2.88
N GLY A 201 0.10 9.45 -3.67
CA GLY A 201 1.33 8.70 -3.47
C GLY A 201 2.38 9.60 -2.84
N VAL A 202 3.10 9.13 -1.84
CA VAL A 202 4.13 9.90 -1.13
C VAL A 202 5.49 9.24 -1.28
N PHE A 203 6.53 9.99 -1.65
CA PHE A 203 7.91 9.56 -1.66
C PHE A 203 8.70 10.30 -0.59
N THR A 204 9.30 9.56 0.35
CA THR A 204 10.08 10.14 1.46
C THR A 204 11.57 10.27 1.13
N ASN A 205 12.25 9.18 0.78
CA ASN A 205 13.69 9.13 0.46
C ASN A 205 14.06 7.77 -0.11
N LEU A 206 15.27 7.67 -0.71
CA LEU A 206 15.81 6.43 -1.22
C LEU A 206 17.29 6.27 -0.89
N TYR A 207 17.62 5.20 -0.17
CA TYR A 207 18.98 4.76 0.14
C TYR A 207 19.13 3.29 -0.26
N PRO A 208 20.37 2.80 -0.54
CA PRO A 208 20.63 1.38 -0.74
C PRO A 208 20.15 0.55 0.46
N ASP A 209 19.16 -0.29 0.23
CA ASP A 209 18.54 -1.19 1.22
C ASP A 209 17.81 -2.31 0.45
N HIS A 210 17.55 -3.43 1.09
CA HIS A 210 16.80 -4.54 0.49
C HIS A 210 17.38 -5.06 -0.85
N ILE A 211 18.70 -5.17 -0.94
CA ILE A 211 19.42 -5.69 -2.11
C ILE A 211 20.12 -6.99 -1.69
N GLY A 212 19.73 -8.11 -2.27
CA GLY A 212 20.32 -9.41 -1.94
C GLY A 212 19.44 -10.61 -2.32
N PRO A 213 19.87 -11.83 -1.98
CA PRO A 213 19.10 -13.04 -2.25
C PRO A 213 17.70 -13.02 -1.63
N GLY A 214 16.67 -13.16 -2.47
CA GLY A 214 15.26 -13.11 -2.04
C GLY A 214 14.69 -11.70 -1.88
N GLU A 215 15.47 -10.68 -2.20
CA GLU A 215 15.10 -9.28 -2.26
C GLU A 215 15.28 -8.73 -3.69
N HIS A 216 15.63 -7.46 -3.86
CA HIS A 216 15.90 -6.88 -5.17
C HIS A 216 17.31 -7.25 -5.67
N SER A 217 17.44 -7.43 -6.98
CA SER A 217 18.72 -7.78 -7.62
C SER A 217 19.69 -6.59 -7.70
N SER A 218 19.16 -5.36 -7.71
CA SER A 218 19.94 -4.13 -7.79
C SER A 218 19.22 -2.94 -7.16
N PHE A 219 19.98 -1.85 -6.95
CA PHE A 219 19.42 -0.58 -6.48
C PHE A 219 18.45 0.04 -7.49
N GLU A 220 18.72 -0.10 -8.78
CA GLU A 220 17.89 0.38 -9.87
C GLU A 220 16.55 -0.35 -9.88
N GLU A 221 16.56 -1.66 -9.69
CA GLU A 221 15.34 -2.46 -9.55
C GLU A 221 14.53 -2.02 -8.31
N TYR A 222 15.17 -1.90 -7.16
CA TYR A 222 14.55 -1.41 -5.92
C TYR A 222 13.88 -0.05 -6.11
N ARG A 223 14.59 0.90 -6.77
CA ARG A 223 14.07 2.22 -7.12
C ARG A 223 12.87 2.12 -8.06
N SER A 224 12.98 1.35 -9.12
CA SER A 224 11.93 1.16 -10.12
C SER A 224 10.63 0.65 -9.48
N TRP A 225 10.71 -0.35 -8.60
CA TRP A 225 9.53 -0.87 -7.92
C TRP A 225 8.84 0.17 -7.04
N LYS A 226 9.59 1.02 -6.34
CA LYS A 226 8.99 2.14 -5.58
C LYS A 226 8.33 3.16 -6.50
N GLY A 227 8.92 3.43 -7.64
CA GLY A 227 8.41 4.36 -8.65
C GLY A 227 7.03 3.94 -9.20
N LYS A 228 6.70 2.64 -9.20
CA LYS A 228 5.40 2.13 -9.65
C LYS A 228 4.20 2.70 -8.87
N LEU A 229 4.38 3.17 -7.65
CA LEU A 229 3.33 3.87 -6.90
C LEU A 229 2.82 5.11 -7.67
N PHE A 230 3.72 5.84 -8.34
CA PHE A 230 3.42 7.08 -9.07
C PHE A 230 2.77 6.85 -10.45
N GLN A 231 2.60 5.59 -10.83
CA GLN A 231 1.77 5.17 -11.96
C GLN A 231 0.35 4.76 -11.52
N ARG A 232 0.09 4.76 -10.21
CA ARG A 232 -1.16 4.27 -9.60
C ARG A 232 -1.76 5.29 -8.61
N CYS A 233 -1.40 6.57 -8.74
CA CYS A 233 -1.99 7.64 -7.93
C CYS A 233 -2.37 8.85 -8.78
N ASP A 234 -3.28 9.68 -8.25
CA ASP A 234 -3.68 10.94 -8.91
C ASP A 234 -2.61 12.01 -8.74
N VAL A 235 -2.03 12.11 -7.52
CA VAL A 235 -1.02 13.10 -7.16
C VAL A 235 0.14 12.43 -6.42
N GLY A 236 1.37 12.72 -6.84
CA GLY A 236 2.60 12.34 -6.16
C GLY A 236 3.14 13.50 -5.32
N VAL A 237 3.25 13.31 -4.00
CA VAL A 237 3.94 14.25 -3.09
C VAL A 237 5.37 13.74 -2.88
N VAL A 238 6.36 14.46 -3.41
CA VAL A 238 7.71 13.92 -3.60
C VAL A 238 8.80 14.82 -3.02
N ASN A 239 9.78 14.17 -2.38
CA ASN A 239 10.96 14.84 -1.83
C ASN A 239 11.93 15.24 -2.94
N ALA A 240 12.01 16.53 -3.25
CA ALA A 240 12.88 17.05 -4.30
C ALA A 240 14.36 17.15 -3.87
N ASP A 241 14.68 17.00 -2.59
CA ASP A 241 16.05 16.98 -2.09
C ASP A 241 16.73 15.60 -2.24
N ASP A 242 15.95 14.54 -2.49
CA ASP A 242 16.53 13.22 -2.72
C ASP A 242 17.06 13.11 -4.14
N PRO A 243 18.36 12.78 -4.34
CA PRO A 243 18.98 12.73 -5.66
C PRO A 243 18.39 11.65 -6.58
N ASN A 244 17.64 10.72 -6.05
CA ASN A 244 17.01 9.65 -6.82
C ASN A 244 15.58 10.00 -7.29
N THR A 245 15.02 11.14 -6.91
CA THR A 245 13.62 11.51 -7.16
C THR A 245 13.30 11.50 -8.65
N GLU A 246 14.12 12.13 -9.49
CA GLU A 246 13.90 12.18 -10.93
C GLU A 246 13.86 10.78 -11.55
N ALA A 247 14.85 9.95 -11.25
CA ALA A 247 14.93 8.59 -11.78
C ALA A 247 13.87 7.63 -11.18
N LEU A 248 13.41 7.89 -9.94
CA LEU A 248 12.31 7.14 -9.33
C LEU A 248 10.98 7.45 -10.02
N LEU A 249 10.78 8.67 -10.47
CA LEU A 249 9.57 9.13 -11.13
C LEU A 249 9.53 8.80 -12.62
N GLU A 250 10.51 8.12 -13.16
CA GLU A 250 10.50 7.71 -14.56
C GLU A 250 9.21 6.94 -14.91
N GLY A 251 8.49 7.43 -15.93
CA GLY A 251 7.20 6.85 -16.34
C GLY A 251 6.03 7.10 -15.39
N HIS A 252 6.12 8.05 -14.46
CA HIS A 252 4.97 8.46 -13.65
C HIS A 252 3.84 9.02 -14.53
N THR A 253 2.60 8.91 -14.06
CA THR A 253 1.40 9.41 -14.76
C THR A 253 0.61 10.43 -13.94
N CYS A 254 1.00 10.63 -12.68
CA CYS A 254 0.35 11.52 -11.73
C CYS A 254 0.80 12.97 -11.85
N LYS A 255 0.03 13.89 -11.27
CA LYS A 255 0.49 15.26 -11.00
C LYS A 255 1.50 15.23 -9.86
N LEU A 256 2.50 16.11 -9.90
CA LEU A 256 3.51 16.19 -8.86
C LEU A 256 3.31 17.42 -7.98
N VAL A 257 3.50 17.23 -6.69
CA VAL A 257 3.66 18.25 -5.66
C VAL A 257 4.99 17.99 -4.98
N THR A 258 5.87 18.96 -4.99
CA THR A 258 7.25 18.83 -4.54
C THR A 258 7.47 19.46 -3.17
N TYR A 259 8.32 18.84 -2.36
CA TYR A 259 8.74 19.43 -1.11
C TYR A 259 10.25 19.26 -0.88
N GLY A 260 10.84 20.13 -0.07
CA GLY A 260 12.26 20.07 0.26
C GLY A 260 12.71 21.24 1.12
N ILE A 261 14.01 21.23 1.43
CA ILE A 261 14.73 22.29 2.16
C ILE A 261 15.70 22.99 1.20
N HIS A 262 16.45 22.22 0.43
CA HIS A 262 17.61 22.68 -0.37
C HIS A 262 17.34 22.77 -1.86
N ALA A 263 16.43 21.97 -2.40
CA ALA A 263 16.13 21.98 -3.84
C ALA A 263 15.73 23.39 -4.32
N PRO A 264 16.19 23.86 -5.48
CA PRO A 264 16.07 25.26 -5.89
C PRO A 264 14.62 25.70 -6.10
N LYS A 265 13.75 24.76 -6.48
CA LYS A 265 12.33 25.03 -6.72
C LYS A 265 11.50 23.87 -6.19
N VAL A 266 10.63 24.18 -5.23
CA VAL A 266 9.65 23.25 -4.64
C VAL A 266 8.36 23.97 -4.31
N ASP A 267 7.25 23.23 -4.22
CA ASP A 267 5.97 23.78 -3.82
C ASP A 267 5.94 24.08 -2.31
N TYR A 268 6.47 23.18 -1.47
CA TYR A 268 6.51 23.37 -0.02
C TYR A 268 7.96 23.31 0.47
N ARG A 269 8.43 24.43 1.03
CA ARG A 269 9.81 24.58 1.49
C ARG A 269 9.86 24.78 2.99
N ALA A 270 10.69 24.02 3.70
CA ALA A 270 11.08 24.38 5.05
C ALA A 270 12.36 25.24 5.06
N SER A 271 12.46 26.13 6.04
CA SER A 271 13.69 26.87 6.31
C SER A 271 14.83 25.91 6.69
N GLU A 272 16.07 26.22 6.30
CA GLU A 272 17.27 25.48 6.71
C GLU A 272 17.50 25.60 8.23
N GLN A 273 17.14 26.73 8.80
CA GLN A 273 17.21 26.97 10.24
C GLN A 273 15.91 26.49 10.89
N TYR A 274 16.04 25.68 11.92
CA TYR A 274 14.94 25.20 12.73
C TYR A 274 15.30 25.25 14.20
N ARG A 275 14.27 25.31 15.04
CA ARG A 275 14.40 25.37 16.50
C ARG A 275 13.97 24.04 17.13
N LEU A 276 14.79 23.50 18.04
CA LEU A 276 14.37 22.38 18.87
C LEU A 276 13.41 22.90 19.97
N LEU A 277 12.25 22.27 20.05
CA LEU A 277 11.27 22.52 21.09
C LEU A 277 11.47 21.50 22.21
N ARG A 278 11.73 21.98 23.41
CA ARG A 278 11.86 21.13 24.60
C ARG A 278 11.19 21.79 25.77
N ASN A 279 9.98 21.35 26.09
CA ASN A 279 9.27 21.76 27.30
C ASN A 279 8.62 20.53 27.97
N LYS A 280 7.84 20.72 29.03
CA LYS A 280 7.20 19.63 29.79
C LYS A 280 6.18 18.85 28.95
N GLU A 281 5.66 19.44 27.89
CA GLU A 281 4.55 18.89 27.08
C GLU A 281 5.00 18.39 25.72
N MET A 282 6.14 18.88 25.19
CA MET A 282 6.57 18.55 23.83
C MET A 282 8.10 18.49 23.69
N LEU A 283 8.57 17.42 23.06
CA LEU A 283 9.90 17.32 22.47
C LEU A 283 9.72 17.30 20.94
N GLY A 284 10.11 18.37 20.26
CA GLY A 284 9.81 18.51 18.84
C GLY A 284 10.74 19.47 18.10
N VAL A 285 10.32 19.89 16.90
CA VAL A 285 10.98 20.91 16.08
C VAL A 285 9.97 21.96 15.63
N GLU A 286 10.48 23.17 15.39
CA GLU A 286 9.76 24.27 14.76
C GLU A 286 10.59 24.81 13.61
N PHE A 287 9.97 25.01 12.46
CA PHE A 287 10.57 25.56 11.25
C PHE A 287 9.59 26.50 10.54
N THR A 288 10.11 27.41 9.71
CA THR A 288 9.27 28.23 8.85
C THR A 288 8.98 27.51 7.55
N LEU A 289 7.70 27.30 7.24
CA LEU A 289 7.20 26.77 5.97
C LEU A 289 7.00 27.96 4.98
N THR A 290 7.43 27.78 3.75
CA THR A 290 7.05 28.64 2.61
C THR A 290 6.14 27.87 1.67
N GLU A 291 4.97 28.38 1.37
CA GLU A 291 3.97 27.83 0.46
C GLU A 291 4.16 28.30 -0.99
N PRO A 292 3.48 27.68 -1.98
CA PRO A 292 3.64 28.02 -3.41
C PRO A 292 3.37 29.49 -3.79
N ASP A 293 2.49 30.16 -3.04
CA ASP A 293 2.16 31.59 -3.22
C ASP A 293 3.15 32.55 -2.52
N GLY A 294 4.15 32.00 -1.85
CA GLY A 294 5.14 32.74 -1.07
C GLY A 294 4.71 33.07 0.36
N HIS A 295 3.52 32.64 0.79
CA HIS A 295 3.10 32.78 2.18
C HIS A 295 4.01 31.96 3.09
N THR A 296 4.36 32.52 4.25
CA THR A 296 5.22 31.88 5.24
C THR A 296 4.54 31.76 6.58
N LEU A 297 4.75 30.64 7.25
CA LEU A 297 4.20 30.37 8.59
C LEU A 297 5.10 29.42 9.39
N ASP A 298 5.07 29.56 10.71
CA ASP A 298 5.82 28.67 11.60
C ASP A 298 5.04 27.38 11.88
N VAL A 299 5.70 26.25 11.66
CA VAL A 299 5.14 24.91 11.85
C VAL A 299 5.85 24.21 12.99
N GLN A 300 5.07 23.69 13.93
CA GLN A 300 5.55 22.88 15.07
C GLN A 300 5.22 21.40 14.83
N VAL A 301 6.21 20.55 15.07
CA VAL A 301 6.09 19.09 14.93
C VAL A 301 6.44 18.44 16.26
N GLY A 302 5.57 17.54 16.76
CA GLY A 302 5.73 16.85 18.06
C GLY A 302 6.82 15.78 18.07
N MET A 303 7.74 15.78 17.11
CA MET A 303 8.88 14.86 17.03
C MET A 303 10.16 15.61 16.70
N PRO A 304 11.29 15.29 17.36
CA PRO A 304 12.57 16.00 17.15
C PRO A 304 13.31 15.53 15.89
N GLY A 305 14.23 16.37 15.44
CA GLY A 305 15.21 16.05 14.40
C GLY A 305 14.80 16.43 12.98
N LEU A 306 15.81 16.57 12.12
CA LEU A 306 15.67 17.01 10.73
C LEU A 306 14.74 16.11 9.91
N PHE A 307 14.80 14.79 10.11
CA PHE A 307 13.90 13.86 9.41
C PHE A 307 12.41 14.10 9.72
N SER A 308 12.11 14.62 10.92
CA SER A 308 10.73 15.00 11.26
C SER A 308 10.23 16.17 10.44
N ILE A 309 11.11 17.09 10.02
CA ILE A 309 10.77 18.20 9.13
C ILE A 309 10.40 17.66 7.74
N TYR A 310 11.21 16.75 7.16
CA TYR A 310 10.89 16.13 5.88
C TYR A 310 9.57 15.35 5.90
N ASN A 311 9.34 14.57 6.96
CA ASN A 311 8.09 13.83 7.13
C ASN A 311 6.88 14.78 7.30
N ALA A 312 7.08 15.91 7.99
CA ALA A 312 6.07 16.95 8.14
C ALA A 312 5.77 17.65 6.80
N LEU A 313 6.79 18.00 6.00
CA LEU A 313 6.61 18.57 4.66
C LEU A 313 5.80 17.62 3.76
N ALA A 314 6.13 16.34 3.74
CA ALA A 314 5.35 15.33 3.03
C ALA A 314 3.88 15.30 3.50
N THR A 315 3.68 15.35 4.82
CA THR A 315 2.34 15.36 5.42
C THR A 315 1.56 16.64 5.09
N ILE A 316 2.20 17.80 5.10
CA ILE A 316 1.61 19.08 4.69
C ILE A 316 1.18 18.99 3.22
N GLY A 317 2.07 18.51 2.34
CA GLY A 317 1.76 18.30 0.92
C GLY A 317 0.51 17.43 0.72
N VAL A 318 0.40 16.32 1.46
CA VAL A 318 -0.80 15.46 1.44
C VAL A 318 -2.04 16.23 1.92
N GLY A 319 -1.96 16.92 3.06
CA GLY A 319 -3.09 17.71 3.58
C GLY A 319 -3.58 18.76 2.60
N LYS A 320 -2.66 19.48 1.97
CA LYS A 320 -3.00 20.50 0.96
C LYS A 320 -3.58 19.90 -0.32
N VAL A 321 -3.05 18.77 -0.81
CA VAL A 321 -3.63 18.04 -1.95
C VAL A 321 -5.06 17.58 -1.65
N LEU A 322 -5.34 17.17 -0.42
CA LEU A 322 -6.68 16.77 0.01
C LEU A 322 -7.59 17.95 0.39
N GLY A 323 -7.11 19.19 0.26
CA GLY A 323 -7.89 20.40 0.51
C GLY A 323 -8.12 20.74 1.97
N LEU A 324 -7.26 20.23 2.88
CA LEU A 324 -7.37 20.55 4.30
C LEU A 324 -6.93 21.97 4.61
N ALA A 325 -7.59 22.59 5.58
CA ALA A 325 -7.17 23.87 6.14
C ALA A 325 -5.88 23.75 6.97
N ASP A 326 -5.18 24.85 7.21
CA ASP A 326 -3.92 24.86 7.97
C ASP A 326 -4.10 24.42 9.43
N ALA A 327 -5.18 24.82 10.07
CA ALA A 327 -5.42 24.53 11.47
C ALA A 327 -5.37 23.01 11.80
N PRO A 328 -6.12 22.12 11.14
CA PRO A 328 -6.02 20.69 11.38
C PRO A 328 -4.66 20.10 10.98
N ILE A 329 -3.99 20.63 9.93
CA ILE A 329 -2.64 20.20 9.55
C ILE A 329 -1.66 20.46 10.70
N HIS A 330 -1.65 21.68 11.25
CA HIS A 330 -0.76 22.06 12.34
C HIS A 330 -1.11 21.31 13.64
N GLU A 331 -2.38 21.16 13.96
CA GLU A 331 -2.82 20.41 15.13
C GLU A 331 -2.38 18.94 15.07
N GLY A 332 -2.58 18.30 13.92
CA GLY A 332 -2.18 16.91 13.70
C GLY A 332 -0.66 16.71 13.80
N LEU A 333 0.14 17.61 13.20
CA LEU A 333 1.61 17.56 13.27
C LEU A 333 2.14 17.73 14.70
N LYS A 334 1.53 18.61 15.50
CA LYS A 334 1.88 18.78 16.93
C LYS A 334 1.58 17.54 17.76
N LYS A 335 0.48 16.85 17.49
CA LYS A 335 0.00 15.69 18.24
C LYS A 335 0.55 14.36 17.73
N ALA A 336 1.17 14.34 16.55
CA ALA A 336 1.65 13.12 15.94
C ALA A 336 2.74 12.47 16.82
N LEU A 337 2.48 11.24 17.25
CA LEU A 337 3.39 10.40 18.02
C LEU A 337 3.46 9.03 17.37
N VAL A 338 4.67 8.52 17.14
CA VAL A 338 4.89 7.13 16.73
C VAL A 338 5.00 6.28 17.99
N LYS A 339 3.93 5.52 18.30
CA LYS A 339 3.99 4.54 19.39
C LYS A 339 4.81 3.34 18.95
N GLY A 340 5.76 2.90 19.75
CA GLY A 340 6.54 1.66 19.51
C GLY A 340 7.94 1.87 18.92
N ARG A 341 8.56 3.02 19.13
CA ARG A 341 10.00 3.21 18.96
C ARG A 341 10.64 3.72 20.24
#